data_71016c487066788a073bcffdaafba003
#
_entry.id   71016c487066788a073bcffdaafba003
#
_cell.length_a   1.000
_cell.length_b   1.000
_cell.length_c   1.000
_cell.angle_alpha   90.00
_cell.angle_beta   90.00
_cell.angle_gamma   90.00
#
_symmetry.space_group_name_H-M   'P 1'
#
loop_
_entity.id
_entity.type
_entity.pdbx_description
1 polymer ?
#
loop_
_entity_poly.entity_id
_entity_poly.type
_entity_poly.pdbx_seq_one_letter_code
_entity_poly.pdbx_strand_id
1 'polypeptide(L)'
;MKKTVAILDDRLSQRGSSVHLTGHVDEDSYVLGAHHFVLPQGVEYSLDLTNAGQGIFVTGILSCTVEGTCDRCLDKAVFALEGEVDQYYLFEEPEQTPLSSDEDELDFELVSADNTLDLTHALESVLLMETPYVILCSDECKGLCSECGCNLNQTQCSCAERLAHNASEEPQSHNAQELAKLKKLLSSSDTK
;
A
#
# COMPACT_ATOMS: atom_id res chain seq x y z
N MET A 1 5.29 9.76 10.16
CA MET A 1 4.09 10.10 10.97
C MET A 1 4.49 10.87 12.23
N LYS A 2 3.61 11.71 12.79
CA LYS A 2 3.87 12.44 14.05
C LYS A 2 3.98 11.46 15.21
N LYS A 3 4.87 11.78 16.18
CA LYS A 3 5.12 10.92 17.32
C LYS A 3 3.85 10.70 18.14
N THR A 4 3.43 9.46 18.29
CA THR A 4 2.23 9.03 19.01
C THR A 4 2.65 8.11 20.16
N VAL A 5 2.37 8.51 21.39
CA VAL A 5 2.83 7.80 22.59
C VAL A 5 1.65 7.47 23.48
N ALA A 6 1.55 6.22 23.90
CA ALA A 6 0.61 5.77 24.94
C ALA A 6 1.34 5.66 26.29
N ILE A 7 0.70 6.15 27.35
CA ILE A 7 1.22 6.03 28.72
C ILE A 7 0.61 4.76 29.33
N LEU A 8 1.46 3.88 29.83
CA LEU A 8 1.02 2.71 30.59
C LEU A 8 0.69 3.13 32.03
N ASP A 9 -0.55 2.96 32.39
CA ASP A 9 -1.01 3.26 33.74
C ASP A 9 -1.10 2.00 34.64
N ASP A 10 -1.38 2.19 35.92
CA ASP A 10 -1.45 1.11 36.90
C ASP A 10 -2.47 0.03 36.58
N ARG A 11 -3.45 0.29 35.68
CA ARG A 11 -4.44 -0.70 35.23
C ARG A 11 -3.80 -1.82 34.44
N LEU A 12 -2.65 -1.57 33.81
CA LEU A 12 -1.88 -2.57 33.06
C LEU A 12 -0.78 -3.26 33.87
N SER A 13 -0.73 -3.06 35.20
CA SER A 13 0.29 -3.64 36.08
C SER A 13 0.13 -5.16 36.28
N GLN A 14 -1.05 -5.74 36.06
CA GLN A 14 -1.32 -7.16 36.25
C GLN A 14 -1.39 -7.91 34.92
N ARG A 15 -0.78 -9.10 34.88
CA ARG A 15 -0.89 -9.97 33.71
C ARG A 15 -2.37 -10.28 33.40
N GLY A 16 -2.75 -10.12 32.13
CA GLY A 16 -4.11 -10.33 31.64
C GLY A 16 -5.02 -9.11 31.79
N SER A 17 -4.54 -8.01 32.37
CA SER A 17 -5.29 -6.75 32.37
C SER A 17 -5.25 -6.11 30.98
N SER A 18 -6.34 -5.44 30.60
CA SER A 18 -6.48 -4.75 29.32
C SER A 18 -7.03 -3.34 29.52
N VAL A 19 -6.57 -2.41 28.69
CA VAL A 19 -7.03 -1.02 28.63
C VAL A 19 -7.31 -0.64 27.20
N HIS A 20 -8.50 -0.10 26.97
CA HIS A 20 -8.88 0.44 25.68
C HIS A 20 -8.42 1.89 25.53
N LEU A 21 -7.79 2.20 24.40
CA LEU A 21 -7.26 3.50 24.04
C LEU A 21 -7.79 3.93 22.67
N THR A 22 -8.40 5.10 22.61
CA THR A 22 -8.76 5.75 21.34
C THR A 22 -7.98 7.04 21.19
N GLY A 23 -7.62 7.37 19.97
CA GLY A 23 -6.92 8.61 19.73
C GLY A 23 -6.96 9.04 18.27
N HIS A 24 -6.36 10.20 18.04
CA HIS A 24 -6.28 10.84 16.75
C HIS A 24 -4.87 11.38 16.54
N VAL A 25 -4.34 11.18 15.34
CA VAL A 25 -3.04 11.72 14.92
C VAL A 25 -3.30 12.75 13.81
N ASP A 26 -2.95 14.01 14.10
CA ASP A 26 -3.02 15.10 13.12
C ASP A 26 -1.88 14.98 12.09
N GLU A 27 -1.91 13.96 11.26
CA GLU A 27 -1.00 13.80 10.13
C GLU A 27 -1.64 14.36 8.87
N ASP A 28 -0.91 15.22 8.15
CA ASP A 28 -1.47 15.90 6.97
C ASP A 28 -1.27 15.09 5.70
N SER A 29 -0.18 14.32 5.61
CA SER A 29 0.19 13.59 4.39
C SER A 29 1.26 12.54 4.63
N TYR A 30 1.37 11.59 3.71
CA TYR A 30 2.46 10.62 3.66
C TYR A 30 2.87 10.32 2.22
N VAL A 31 4.01 9.65 2.04
CA VAL A 31 4.57 9.29 0.73
C VAL A 31 4.78 7.78 0.70
N LEU A 32 4.32 7.13 -0.37
CA LEU A 32 4.59 5.72 -0.64
C LEU A 32 5.08 5.57 -2.09
N GLY A 33 6.35 5.21 -2.24
CA GLY A 33 6.99 5.15 -3.55
C GLY A 33 7.02 6.52 -4.23
N ALA A 34 6.37 6.63 -5.38
CA ALA A 34 6.25 7.88 -6.14
C ALA A 34 4.96 8.67 -5.84
N HIS A 35 4.07 8.12 -5.03
CA HIS A 35 2.77 8.70 -4.74
C HIS A 35 2.82 9.55 -3.47
N HIS A 36 2.18 10.70 -3.52
CA HIS A 36 1.93 11.57 -2.38
C HIS A 36 0.46 11.52 -2.02
N PHE A 37 0.17 11.19 -0.77
CA PHE A 37 -1.17 11.07 -0.23
C PHE A 37 -1.43 12.17 0.79
N VAL A 38 -2.65 12.67 0.80
CA VAL A 38 -3.14 13.67 1.77
C VAL A 38 -4.14 13.01 2.70
N LEU A 39 -4.06 13.34 3.97
CA LEU A 39 -4.94 12.88 5.04
C LEU A 39 -5.79 14.06 5.54
N PRO A 40 -6.94 14.35 4.91
CA PRO A 40 -7.71 15.58 5.22
C PRO A 40 -8.23 15.64 6.64
N GLN A 41 -8.35 14.49 7.28
CA GLN A 41 -8.90 14.33 8.64
C GLN A 41 -7.89 13.66 9.58
N GLY A 42 -6.61 13.54 9.18
CA GLY A 42 -5.63 12.78 9.95
C GLY A 42 -5.95 11.29 10.03
N VAL A 43 -5.47 10.64 11.09
CA VAL A 43 -5.61 9.20 11.32
C VAL A 43 -6.27 8.98 12.67
N GLU A 44 -7.34 8.19 12.70
CA GLU A 44 -8.00 7.74 13.94
C GLU A 44 -7.56 6.32 14.29
N TYR A 45 -7.44 6.03 15.57
CA TYR A 45 -7.14 4.68 16.04
C TYR A 45 -7.96 4.29 17.27
N SER A 46 -8.23 3.00 17.39
CA SER A 46 -8.94 2.38 18.49
C SER A 46 -8.22 1.08 18.85
N LEU A 47 -7.50 1.07 19.98
CA LEU A 47 -6.54 0.04 20.36
C LEU A 47 -6.88 -0.54 21.74
N ASP A 48 -6.66 -1.84 21.89
CA ASP A 48 -6.66 -2.54 23.17
C ASP A 48 -5.23 -2.92 23.55
N LEU A 49 -4.77 -2.41 24.67
CA LEU A 49 -3.48 -2.70 25.25
C LEU A 49 -3.66 -3.79 26.30
N THR A 50 -3.01 -4.94 26.14
CA THR A 50 -3.15 -6.08 27.05
C THR A 50 -1.79 -6.50 27.60
N ASN A 51 -1.67 -6.59 28.93
CA ASN A 51 -0.46 -7.09 29.58
C ASN A 51 -0.39 -8.62 29.41
N ALA A 52 0.55 -9.09 28.59
CA ALA A 52 0.81 -10.51 28.36
C ALA A 52 1.79 -11.14 29.39
N GLY A 53 2.33 -10.36 30.30
CA GLY A 53 3.27 -10.76 31.37
C GLY A 53 4.72 -10.44 31.05
N GLN A 54 5.20 -10.68 29.84
CA GLN A 54 6.55 -10.31 29.41
C GLN A 54 6.57 -9.03 28.59
N GLY A 55 5.39 -8.46 28.30
CA GLY A 55 5.24 -7.27 27.50
C GLY A 55 3.78 -6.87 27.35
N ILE A 56 3.54 -5.87 26.51
CA ILE A 56 2.22 -5.36 26.18
C ILE A 56 1.88 -5.77 24.75
N PHE A 57 0.77 -6.43 24.57
CA PHE A 57 0.17 -6.72 23.29
C PHE A 57 -0.80 -5.60 22.92
N VAL A 58 -0.61 -4.99 21.76
CA VAL A 58 -1.42 -3.89 21.25
C VAL A 58 -2.18 -4.39 20.02
N THR A 59 -3.50 -4.43 20.12
CA THR A 59 -4.38 -4.82 19.01
C THR A 59 -5.45 -3.78 18.79
N GLY A 60 -5.94 -3.67 17.57
CA GLY A 60 -7.05 -2.77 17.28
C GLY A 60 -7.11 -2.36 15.83
N ILE A 61 -7.70 -1.22 15.56
CA ILE A 61 -7.99 -0.73 14.23
C ILE A 61 -7.48 0.71 14.09
N LEU A 62 -6.85 0.95 12.94
CA LEU A 62 -6.54 2.27 12.41
C LEU A 62 -7.50 2.57 11.27
N SER A 63 -8.03 3.79 11.20
CA SER A 63 -8.89 4.24 10.09
C SER A 63 -8.59 5.67 9.68
N CYS A 64 -8.67 5.93 8.37
CA CYS A 64 -8.52 7.28 7.82
C CYS A 64 -9.16 7.41 6.45
N THR A 65 -9.35 8.66 6.02
CA THR A 65 -9.69 8.99 4.62
C THR A 65 -8.45 9.48 3.92
N VAL A 66 -8.15 8.88 2.78
CA VAL A 66 -6.94 9.16 2.00
C VAL A 66 -7.33 9.79 0.67
N GLU A 67 -6.61 10.85 0.29
CA GLU A 67 -6.70 11.49 -1.01
C GLU A 67 -5.38 11.28 -1.77
N GLY A 68 -5.48 10.81 -2.99
CA GLY A 68 -4.34 10.59 -3.88
C GLY A 68 -4.66 10.96 -5.33
N THR A 69 -3.77 10.59 -6.23
CA THR A 69 -3.94 10.77 -7.68
C THR A 69 -4.28 9.42 -8.31
N CYS A 70 -5.32 9.39 -9.12
CA CYS A 70 -5.73 8.19 -9.86
C CYS A 70 -4.67 7.79 -10.90
N ASP A 71 -4.21 6.55 -10.87
CA ASP A 71 -3.17 6.03 -11.78
C ASP A 71 -3.62 5.92 -13.25
N ARG A 72 -4.94 5.94 -13.51
CA ARG A 72 -5.48 5.86 -14.86
C ARG A 72 -5.81 7.21 -15.48
N CYS A 73 -6.45 8.11 -14.75
CA CYS A 73 -6.95 9.36 -15.31
C CYS A 73 -6.28 10.62 -14.75
N LEU A 74 -5.41 10.46 -13.75
CA LEU A 74 -4.69 11.52 -13.05
C LEU A 74 -5.59 12.52 -12.29
N ASP A 75 -6.89 12.25 -12.21
CA ASP A 75 -7.79 13.01 -11.36
C ASP A 75 -7.61 12.62 -9.90
N LYS A 76 -8.15 13.44 -8.99
CA LYS A 76 -8.21 13.13 -7.57
C LYS A 76 -8.96 11.83 -7.32
N ALA A 77 -8.37 10.95 -6.53
CA ALA A 77 -8.98 9.75 -5.99
C ALA A 77 -9.11 9.88 -4.47
N VAL A 78 -10.24 9.43 -3.92
CA VAL A 78 -10.50 9.45 -2.47
C VAL A 78 -10.97 8.06 -2.08
N PHE A 79 -10.35 7.50 -1.03
CA PHE A 79 -10.71 6.18 -0.51
C PHE A 79 -10.62 6.15 1.01
N ALA A 80 -11.42 5.29 1.63
CA ALA A 80 -11.29 4.96 3.04
C ALA A 80 -10.23 3.87 3.21
N LEU A 81 -9.39 4.02 4.23
CA LEU A 81 -8.40 3.04 4.63
C LEU A 81 -8.72 2.60 6.05
N GLU A 82 -8.75 1.29 6.27
CA GLU A 82 -8.91 0.67 7.57
C GLU A 82 -7.94 -0.50 7.64
N GLY A 83 -7.19 -0.59 8.72
CA GLY A 83 -6.21 -1.64 8.92
C GLY A 83 -6.13 -2.11 10.36
N GLU A 84 -5.78 -3.38 10.54
CA GLU A 84 -5.60 -4.00 11.83
C GLU A 84 -4.19 -3.69 12.36
N VAL A 85 -4.14 -3.19 13.61
CA VAL A 85 -2.90 -3.01 14.36
C VAL A 85 -2.69 -4.25 15.22
N ASP A 86 -1.53 -4.87 15.09
CA ASP A 86 -1.11 -6.05 15.86
C ASP A 86 0.38 -5.91 16.14
N GLN A 87 0.73 -5.48 17.37
CA GLN A 87 2.12 -5.22 17.75
C GLN A 87 2.39 -5.71 19.18
N TYR A 88 3.61 -6.23 19.41
CA TYR A 88 4.06 -6.68 20.70
C TYR A 88 5.26 -5.86 21.20
N TYR A 89 5.13 -5.26 22.38
CA TYR A 89 6.16 -4.47 23.04
C TYR A 89 6.68 -5.25 24.25
N LEU A 90 7.97 -5.55 24.27
CA LEU A 90 8.60 -6.24 25.39
C LEU A 90 8.94 -5.26 26.53
N PHE A 91 8.86 -5.71 27.79
CA PHE A 91 9.33 -4.94 28.93
C PHE A 91 10.86 -4.94 29.02
N GLU A 92 11.50 -6.03 28.63
CA GLU A 92 12.95 -6.21 28.68
C GLU A 92 13.42 -6.89 27.39
N GLU A 93 14.64 -6.55 26.98
CA GLU A 93 15.28 -7.21 25.84
C GLU A 93 15.48 -8.71 26.13
N PRO A 94 15.09 -9.63 25.23
CA PRO A 94 15.28 -11.05 25.46
C PRO A 94 16.77 -11.39 25.56
N GLU A 95 17.14 -12.22 26.51
CA GLU A 95 18.52 -12.72 26.61
C GLU A 95 18.88 -13.43 25.32
N GLN A 96 19.90 -12.93 24.61
CA GLN A 96 20.40 -13.52 23.36
C GLN A 96 20.85 -14.95 23.64
N THR A 97 20.14 -15.92 23.09
CA THR A 97 20.59 -17.32 23.12
C THR A 97 21.69 -17.47 22.05
N PRO A 98 22.87 -18.04 22.36
CA PRO A 98 24.03 -18.13 21.45
C PRO A 98 23.82 -18.99 20.18
N LEU A 99 22.58 -19.38 19.89
CA LEU A 99 22.18 -20.24 18.75
C LEU A 99 21.42 -19.50 17.65
N SER A 100 21.19 -18.21 17.77
CA SER A 100 20.65 -17.42 16.67
C SER A 100 21.80 -17.05 15.74
N SER A 101 21.86 -17.71 14.59
CA SER A 101 22.65 -17.28 13.44
C SER A 101 22.22 -15.85 13.06
N ASP A 102 23.17 -15.03 12.62
CA ASP A 102 23.08 -13.60 12.31
C ASP A 102 21.97 -13.19 11.29
N GLU A 103 21.01 -14.07 10.97
CA GLU A 103 19.95 -13.86 9.97
C GLU A 103 18.55 -13.68 10.57
N ASP A 104 18.37 -13.87 11.88
CA ASP A 104 17.07 -13.68 12.56
C ASP A 104 17.19 -12.58 13.65
N GLU A 105 17.55 -11.37 13.27
CA GLU A 105 17.32 -10.20 14.10
C GLU A 105 15.80 -9.96 14.14
N LEU A 106 15.14 -10.57 15.15
CA LEU A 106 13.73 -10.30 15.42
C LEU A 106 13.60 -8.84 15.81
N ASP A 107 12.99 -8.06 14.93
CA ASP A 107 12.69 -6.66 15.18
C ASP A 107 11.57 -6.60 16.23
N PHE A 108 11.93 -6.27 17.48
CA PHE A 108 10.97 -6.14 18.57
C PHE A 108 11.02 -4.72 19.13
N GLU A 109 9.86 -4.23 19.48
CA GLU A 109 9.71 -2.93 20.12
C GLU A 109 9.79 -3.09 21.64
N LEU A 110 10.38 -2.11 22.31
CA LEU A 110 10.50 -2.10 23.76
C LEU A 110 9.58 -1.05 24.39
N VAL A 111 9.04 -1.38 25.54
CA VAL A 111 8.43 -0.39 26.44
C VAL A 111 9.53 0.55 26.92
N SER A 112 9.31 1.85 26.79
CA SER A 112 10.28 2.84 27.26
C SER A 112 10.42 2.85 28.79
N ALA A 113 11.58 3.28 29.29
CA ALA A 113 11.87 3.30 30.73
C ALA A 113 10.92 4.19 31.58
N ASP A 114 10.21 5.10 30.93
CA ASP A 114 9.18 5.96 31.53
C ASP A 114 7.76 5.39 31.45
N ASN A 115 7.64 4.07 31.22
CA ASN A 115 6.37 3.36 31.03
C ASN A 115 5.52 3.94 29.88
N THR A 116 6.15 4.23 28.76
CA THR A 116 5.46 4.66 27.55
C THR A 116 5.67 3.69 26.40
N LEU A 117 4.68 3.60 25.52
CA LEU A 117 4.74 2.89 24.24
C LEU A 117 4.79 3.90 23.10
N ASP A 118 5.76 3.79 22.21
CA ASP A 118 5.77 4.54 20.96
C ASP A 118 4.96 3.78 19.91
N LEU A 119 3.75 4.24 19.66
CA LEU A 119 2.83 3.65 18.69
C LEU A 119 3.10 4.13 17.25
N THR A 120 4.03 5.06 17.07
CA THR A 120 4.25 5.74 15.77
C THR A 120 4.55 4.75 14.67
N HIS A 121 5.50 3.85 14.91
CA HIS A 121 5.92 2.86 13.90
C HIS A 121 4.81 1.86 13.59
N ALA A 122 4.10 1.35 14.60
CA ALA A 122 3.00 0.42 14.41
C ALA A 122 1.87 1.02 13.55
N LEU A 123 1.45 2.25 13.86
CA LEU A 123 0.41 2.95 13.10
C LEU A 123 0.88 3.31 11.69
N GLU A 124 2.14 3.75 11.53
CA GLU A 124 2.70 4.07 10.21
C GLU A 124 2.83 2.84 9.32
N SER A 125 3.26 1.71 9.88
CA SER A 125 3.36 0.44 9.14
C SER A 125 2.01 0.00 8.61
N VAL A 126 0.95 0.04 9.42
CA VAL A 126 -0.41 -0.31 8.99
C VAL A 126 -0.89 0.65 7.89
N LEU A 127 -0.70 1.96 8.06
CA LEU A 127 -1.06 2.95 7.04
C LEU A 127 -0.41 2.65 5.69
N LEU A 128 0.88 2.32 5.69
CA LEU A 128 1.63 2.02 4.47
C LEU A 128 1.23 0.67 3.86
N MET A 129 1.00 -0.35 4.68
CA MET A 129 0.65 -1.70 4.22
C MET A 129 -0.75 -1.77 3.62
N GLU A 130 -1.71 -1.06 4.21
CA GLU A 130 -3.11 -1.02 3.75
C GLU A 130 -3.33 -0.06 2.58
N THR A 131 -2.35 0.78 2.25
CA THR A 131 -2.44 1.65 1.07
C THR A 131 -2.42 0.82 -0.21
N PRO A 132 -3.45 0.89 -1.07
CA PRO A 132 -3.52 0.08 -2.27
C PRO A 132 -2.40 0.43 -3.26
N TYR A 133 -1.87 -0.58 -3.93
CA TYR A 133 -0.79 -0.46 -4.92
C TYR A 133 -1.21 0.33 -6.17
N VAL A 134 -2.50 0.30 -6.50
CA VAL A 134 -3.08 1.00 -7.65
C VAL A 134 -4.23 1.86 -7.16
N ILE A 135 -4.08 3.15 -7.33
CA ILE A 135 -5.06 4.14 -6.90
C ILE A 135 -6.01 4.46 -8.02
N LEU A 136 -7.30 4.26 -7.81
CA LEU A 136 -8.34 4.56 -8.79
C LEU A 136 -9.37 5.52 -8.21
N CYS A 137 -9.84 6.47 -9.03
CA CYS A 137 -10.95 7.35 -8.65
C CYS A 137 -12.31 6.61 -8.63
N SER A 138 -12.40 5.50 -9.35
CA SER A 138 -13.50 4.53 -9.34
C SER A 138 -13.04 3.23 -9.99
N ASP A 139 -13.68 2.10 -9.66
CA ASP A 139 -13.35 0.77 -10.21
C ASP A 139 -13.48 0.75 -11.75
N GLU A 140 -14.44 1.48 -12.29
CA GLU A 140 -14.71 1.59 -13.73
C GLU A 140 -13.98 2.78 -14.40
N CYS A 141 -12.92 3.32 -13.78
CA CYS A 141 -12.17 4.43 -14.36
C CYS A 141 -11.65 4.06 -15.74
N LYS A 142 -12.02 4.84 -16.76
CA LYS A 142 -11.64 4.63 -18.16
C LYS A 142 -10.24 5.16 -18.49
N GLY A 143 -9.66 5.97 -17.58
CA GLY A 143 -8.34 6.53 -17.76
C GLY A 143 -8.26 7.68 -18.76
N LEU A 144 -7.04 7.91 -19.22
CA LEU A 144 -6.73 8.85 -20.28
C LEU A 144 -6.64 8.12 -21.63
N CYS A 145 -6.99 8.81 -22.69
CA CYS A 145 -6.75 8.32 -24.05
C CYS A 145 -5.25 8.28 -24.34
N SER A 146 -4.73 7.13 -24.80
CA SER A 146 -3.30 6.94 -25.13
C SER A 146 -2.80 7.85 -26.24
N GLU A 147 -3.68 8.33 -27.11
CA GLU A 147 -3.32 9.13 -28.28
C GLU A 147 -3.36 10.64 -28.00
N CYS A 148 -4.44 11.12 -27.39
CA CYS A 148 -4.67 12.56 -27.22
C CYS A 148 -4.66 13.02 -25.76
N GLY A 149 -4.54 12.08 -24.78
CA GLY A 149 -4.49 12.41 -23.37
C GLY A 149 -5.82 12.91 -22.77
N CYS A 150 -6.93 12.90 -23.51
CA CYS A 150 -8.21 13.33 -22.95
C CYS A 150 -8.71 12.34 -21.89
N ASN A 151 -9.39 12.87 -20.87
CA ASN A 151 -9.98 12.04 -19.83
C ASN A 151 -11.25 11.35 -20.35
N LEU A 152 -11.19 10.01 -20.50
CA LEU A 152 -12.26 9.20 -21.04
C LEU A 152 -13.46 9.02 -20.08
N ASN A 153 -13.32 9.45 -18.83
CA ASN A 153 -14.45 9.50 -17.90
C ASN A 153 -15.35 10.73 -18.16
N GLN A 154 -14.78 11.78 -18.73
CA GLN A 154 -15.45 13.07 -18.93
C GLN A 154 -15.83 13.31 -20.39
N THR A 155 -15.00 12.84 -21.33
CA THR A 155 -15.17 13.07 -22.76
C THR A 155 -14.95 11.82 -23.59
N GLN A 156 -15.67 11.70 -24.70
CA GLN A 156 -15.38 10.70 -25.72
C GLN A 156 -14.52 11.34 -26.80
N CYS A 157 -13.46 10.64 -27.22
CA CYS A 157 -12.65 11.06 -28.35
C CYS A 157 -12.77 10.07 -29.51
N SER A 158 -12.54 10.54 -30.73
CA SER A 158 -12.58 9.72 -31.96
C SER A 158 -11.26 8.97 -32.23
N CYS A 159 -10.30 9.00 -31.29
CA CYS A 159 -9.00 8.36 -31.51
C CYS A 159 -9.09 6.84 -31.61
N ALA A 160 -9.97 6.21 -30.83
CA ALA A 160 -10.20 4.76 -30.90
C ALA A 160 -10.74 4.33 -32.28
N GLU A 161 -11.63 5.10 -32.87
CA GLU A 161 -12.17 4.86 -34.21
C GLU A 161 -11.09 5.01 -35.30
N ARG A 162 -10.21 6.04 -35.14
CA ARG A 162 -9.07 6.23 -36.04
C ARG A 162 -8.05 5.10 -35.95
N LEU A 163 -7.77 4.59 -34.76
CA LEU A 163 -6.88 3.46 -34.55
C LEU A 163 -7.46 2.19 -35.13
N ALA A 164 -8.77 1.93 -34.97
CA ALA A 164 -9.44 0.78 -35.57
C ALA A 164 -9.43 0.85 -37.09
N HIS A 165 -9.59 2.05 -37.67
CA HIS A 165 -9.52 2.26 -39.13
C HIS A 165 -8.10 2.03 -39.68
N ASN A 166 -7.08 2.52 -38.96
CA ASN A 166 -5.68 2.32 -39.37
C ASN A 166 -5.20 0.87 -39.13
N ALA A 167 -5.76 0.15 -38.16
CA ALA A 167 -5.47 -1.27 -37.96
C ALA A 167 -6.07 -2.20 -39.02
N SER A 168 -7.12 -1.74 -39.74
CA SER A 168 -7.70 -2.46 -40.88
C SER A 168 -6.93 -2.25 -42.19
N GLU A 169 -6.08 -1.24 -42.28
CA GLU A 169 -5.07 -1.12 -43.31
C GLU A 169 -3.83 -1.90 -42.85
N GLU A 170 -3.69 -3.15 -43.30
CA GLU A 170 -2.49 -3.96 -43.05
C GLU A 170 -1.25 -3.15 -43.41
N PRO A 171 -0.30 -2.96 -42.48
CA PRO A 171 0.97 -2.39 -42.85
C PRO A 171 1.62 -3.40 -43.83
N GLN A 172 1.77 -3.03 -45.06
CA GLN A 172 2.68 -3.71 -45.99
C GLN A 172 4.11 -3.48 -45.50
N SER A 173 4.43 -4.03 -44.33
CA SER A 173 5.78 -3.96 -43.82
C SER A 173 6.66 -4.83 -44.69
N HIS A 174 7.74 -4.29 -45.17
CA HIS A 174 8.79 -5.01 -45.95
C HIS A 174 9.18 -6.33 -45.25
N ASN A 175 9.08 -6.42 -43.95
CA ASN A 175 9.35 -7.61 -43.12
C ASN A 175 8.30 -8.73 -43.32
N ALA A 176 7.02 -8.40 -43.55
CA ALA A 176 5.99 -9.41 -43.76
C ALA A 176 6.15 -10.12 -45.12
N GLN A 177 6.61 -9.40 -46.13
CA GLN A 177 6.93 -9.96 -47.43
C GLN A 177 8.19 -10.84 -47.41
N GLU A 178 9.19 -10.48 -46.62
CA GLU A 178 10.41 -11.28 -46.41
C GLU A 178 10.14 -12.55 -45.61
N LEU A 179 9.31 -12.47 -44.55
CA LEU A 179 8.85 -13.65 -43.80
C LEU A 179 8.01 -14.62 -44.65
N ALA A 180 7.19 -14.11 -45.53
CA ALA A 180 6.43 -14.94 -46.47
C ALA A 180 7.34 -15.65 -47.49
N LYS A 181 8.42 -15.01 -47.96
CA LYS A 181 9.45 -15.62 -48.80
C LYS A 181 10.22 -16.72 -48.08
N LEU A 182 10.62 -16.49 -46.84
CA LEU A 182 11.29 -17.49 -45.97
C LEU A 182 10.40 -18.72 -45.72
N LYS A 183 9.11 -18.51 -45.47
CA LYS A 183 8.14 -19.59 -45.28
C LYS A 183 7.99 -20.46 -46.52
N LYS A 184 8.01 -19.85 -47.70
CA LYS A 184 7.97 -20.54 -49.00
C LYS A 184 9.22 -21.37 -49.28
N LEU A 185 10.39 -20.88 -48.89
CA LEU A 185 11.67 -21.61 -49.03
C LEU A 185 11.78 -22.81 -48.09
N LEU A 186 11.25 -22.67 -46.85
CA LEU A 186 11.22 -23.78 -45.89
C LEU A 186 10.25 -24.89 -46.28
N SER A 187 9.10 -24.55 -46.89
CA SER A 187 8.13 -25.56 -47.37
C SER A 187 8.57 -26.29 -48.64
N SER A 188 9.57 -25.79 -49.36
CA SER A 188 10.11 -26.44 -50.56
C SER A 188 11.32 -27.38 -50.30
N SER A 189 11.81 -27.43 -49.03
CA SER A 189 12.93 -28.30 -48.66
C SER A 189 12.53 -29.67 -48.06
N ASP A 190 11.24 -29.92 -47.84
CA ASP A 190 10.74 -31.19 -47.28
C ASP A 190 10.28 -32.23 -48.32
N THR A 191 10.71 -32.09 -49.57
CA THR A 191 10.43 -33.08 -50.60
C THR A 191 11.72 -33.59 -51.22
N LYS A 192 12.43 -34.45 -50.47
CA LYS A 192 13.40 -35.39 -51.04
C LYS A 192 13.64 -36.58 -50.12
#